data_34694439705b2fd089e91e6bfcfadea1
#
_entry.id   34694439705b2fd089e91e6bfcfadea1
#
_cell.length_a   1.000
_cell.length_b   1.000
_cell.length_c   1.000
_cell.angle_alpha   90.00
_cell.angle_beta   90.00
_cell.angle_gamma   90.00
#
_symmetry.space_group_name_H-M   'P 1'
#
loop_
_entity.id
_entity.type
_entity.pdbx_description
1 polymer ?
#
loop_
_entity_poly.entity_id
_entity_poly.type
_entity_poly.pdbx_seq_one_letter_code
_entity_poly.pdbx_strand_id
1 'polypeptide(L)'
;LDKFTRNCNWMKEKAERLHVALRPHLKTGKCIEFARTQMTAPSGPATVSTLLEAEYFFNLGVIDLIYAVGISPGKFERAVNLREAGCDLKVILDNKETAEQFSAYCEERKIPCPVLIEIDVDGHRSGVKPDSDDLIEIAKILQGKAYFAGVLTHAGDSYKCVGQAACLKAQENERDSLVHCADRLRKAGFEPKIISAGSTPTAVFAESWEGVTEVRCGVYC
;
A
#
# COMPACT_ATOMS: atom_id res chain seq x y z
N LEU A 1 -1.84 -21.75 17.36
CA LEU A 1 -0.66 -20.89 17.11
C LEU A 1 0.27 -21.47 16.04
N ASP A 2 0.57 -22.78 16.03
CA ASP A 2 1.53 -23.40 15.13
C ASP A 2 1.18 -23.21 13.64
N LYS A 3 -0.11 -23.34 13.27
CA LYS A 3 -0.56 -23.11 11.89
C LYS A 3 -0.36 -21.65 11.48
N PHE A 4 -0.69 -20.72 12.36
CA PHE A 4 -0.49 -19.30 12.16
C PHE A 4 0.99 -18.95 11.93
N THR A 5 1.87 -19.39 12.84
CA THR A 5 3.32 -19.15 12.72
C THR A 5 3.90 -19.76 11.45
N ARG A 6 3.51 -20.99 11.12
CA ARG A 6 3.92 -21.66 9.88
C ARG A 6 3.51 -20.88 8.64
N ASN A 7 2.26 -20.38 8.58
CA ASN A 7 1.78 -19.61 7.45
C ASN A 7 2.52 -18.26 7.33
N CYS A 8 2.80 -17.61 8.47
CA CYS A 8 3.59 -16.36 8.47
C CYS A 8 5.01 -16.61 7.94
N ASN A 9 5.68 -17.63 8.40
CA ASN A 9 7.03 -17.98 7.93
C ASN A 9 7.04 -18.32 6.45
N TRP A 10 6.09 -19.15 6.00
CA TRP A 10 5.95 -19.50 4.59
C TRP A 10 5.77 -18.27 3.68
N MET A 11 4.96 -17.30 4.10
CA MET A 11 4.76 -16.07 3.30
C MET A 11 6.02 -15.19 3.29
N LYS A 12 6.76 -15.10 4.40
CA LYS A 12 8.05 -14.38 4.46
C LYS A 12 9.07 -15.02 3.51
N GLU A 13 9.25 -16.34 3.58
CA GLU A 13 10.14 -17.09 2.70
C GLU A 13 9.74 -16.95 1.22
N LYS A 14 8.44 -16.93 0.95
CA LYS A 14 7.94 -16.72 -0.42
C LYS A 14 8.26 -15.31 -0.92
N ALA A 15 8.02 -14.28 -0.14
CA ALA A 15 8.34 -12.90 -0.50
C ALA A 15 9.85 -12.72 -0.74
N GLU A 16 10.68 -13.28 0.13
CA GLU A 16 12.14 -13.27 -0.02
C GLU A 16 12.58 -13.96 -1.32
N ARG A 17 12.07 -15.16 -1.60
CA ARG A 17 12.38 -15.91 -2.82
C ARG A 17 11.96 -15.16 -4.10
N LEU A 18 10.87 -14.38 -4.04
CA LEU A 18 10.39 -13.56 -5.14
C LEU A 18 10.99 -12.14 -5.16
N HIS A 19 11.95 -11.86 -4.29
CA HIS A 19 12.68 -10.57 -4.19
C HIS A 19 11.74 -9.37 -4.03
N VAL A 20 10.67 -9.52 -3.23
CA VAL A 20 9.70 -8.46 -2.94
C VAL A 20 9.55 -8.30 -1.43
N ALA A 21 9.42 -7.06 -0.95
CA ALA A 21 9.21 -6.82 0.48
C ALA A 21 7.81 -7.26 0.91
N LEU A 22 7.71 -7.86 2.10
CA LEU A 22 6.43 -8.20 2.72
C LEU A 22 6.01 -7.07 3.68
N ARG A 23 4.89 -6.41 3.37
CA ARG A 23 4.23 -5.40 4.21
C ARG A 23 2.85 -5.92 4.61
N PRO A 24 2.72 -6.76 5.64
CA PRO A 24 1.47 -7.43 5.96
C PRO A 24 0.35 -6.45 6.31
N HIS A 25 -0.88 -6.79 5.93
CA HIS A 25 -2.06 -6.02 6.30
C HIS A 25 -2.61 -6.48 7.66
N LEU A 26 -2.52 -5.62 8.67
CA LEU A 26 -2.81 -5.96 10.07
C LEU A 26 -4.30 -5.97 10.43
N LYS A 27 -5.18 -5.58 9.50
CA LYS A 27 -6.64 -5.51 9.74
C LYS A 27 -7.28 -6.84 10.15
N THR A 28 -6.68 -7.97 9.83
CA THR A 28 -7.21 -9.30 10.13
C THR A 28 -7.03 -9.65 11.61
N GLY A 29 -5.81 -9.52 12.12
CA GLY A 29 -5.49 -9.88 13.50
C GLY A 29 -5.72 -8.77 14.53
N LYS A 30 -5.51 -7.51 14.14
CA LYS A 30 -5.66 -6.29 14.97
C LYS A 30 -4.98 -6.37 16.35
N CYS A 31 -3.93 -7.15 16.47
CA CYS A 31 -3.24 -7.47 17.71
C CYS A 31 -1.73 -7.41 17.47
N ILE A 32 -0.99 -6.76 18.38
CA ILE A 32 0.45 -6.55 18.20
C ILE A 32 1.25 -7.86 18.23
N GLU A 33 0.84 -8.84 19.00
CA GLU A 33 1.50 -10.14 19.08
C GLU A 33 1.42 -10.89 17.75
N PHE A 34 0.26 -10.86 17.10
CA PHE A 34 0.09 -11.41 15.74
C PHE A 34 0.84 -10.58 14.70
N ALA A 35 0.77 -9.25 14.79
CA ALA A 35 1.46 -8.35 13.88
C ALA A 35 2.98 -8.60 13.88
N ARG A 36 3.60 -8.75 15.06
CA ARG A 36 5.03 -9.05 15.20
C ARG A 36 5.44 -10.37 14.55
N THR A 37 4.54 -11.37 14.55
CA THR A 37 4.79 -12.63 13.85
C THR A 37 4.67 -12.49 12.33
N GLN A 38 3.80 -11.60 11.85
CA GLN A 38 3.60 -11.34 10.41
C GLN A 38 4.71 -10.46 9.81
N MET A 39 5.14 -9.42 10.53
CA MET A 39 6.15 -8.45 10.07
C MET A 39 7.54 -9.07 9.98
N THR A 40 8.38 -8.49 9.14
CA THR A 40 9.79 -8.88 8.98
C THR A 40 10.71 -8.18 9.99
N ALA A 41 10.26 -7.05 10.56
CA ALA A 41 10.94 -6.36 11.65
C ALA A 41 9.93 -5.80 12.66
N PRO A 42 10.31 -5.59 13.95
CA PRO A 42 9.40 -5.07 14.98
C PRO A 42 8.77 -3.71 14.67
N SER A 43 9.47 -2.86 13.91
CA SER A 43 9.03 -1.51 13.51
C SER A 43 8.20 -1.47 12.22
N GLY A 44 7.90 -2.59 11.61
CA GLY A 44 7.23 -2.71 10.31
C GLY A 44 8.17 -3.31 9.24
N PRO A 45 7.83 -3.18 7.96
CA PRO A 45 6.69 -2.44 7.40
C PRO A 45 5.33 -3.12 7.66
N ALA A 46 4.27 -2.33 7.73
CA ALA A 46 2.89 -2.85 7.86
C ALA A 46 1.84 -1.94 7.19
N THR A 47 0.64 -2.49 7.03
CA THR A 47 -0.52 -1.82 6.42
C THR A 47 -1.72 -1.85 7.37
N VAL A 48 -2.44 -0.75 7.46
CA VAL A 48 -3.63 -0.59 8.30
C VAL A 48 -4.82 -0.06 7.50
N SER A 49 -6.06 -0.31 7.99
CA SER A 49 -7.31 0.14 7.36
C SER A 49 -7.91 1.38 8.01
N THR A 50 -7.48 1.74 9.22
CA THR A 50 -8.00 2.89 9.94
C THR A 50 -6.86 3.66 10.60
N LEU A 51 -7.06 4.97 10.81
CA LEU A 51 -6.09 5.76 11.58
C LEU A 51 -6.04 5.34 13.06
N LEU A 52 -7.14 4.79 13.60
CA LEU A 52 -7.13 4.18 14.94
C LEU A 52 -6.19 2.97 15.01
N GLU A 53 -6.19 2.12 13.98
CA GLU A 53 -5.20 1.02 13.89
C GLU A 53 -3.78 1.60 13.77
N ALA A 54 -3.58 2.66 12.97
CA ALA A 54 -2.27 3.30 12.84
C ALA A 54 -1.75 3.82 14.20
N GLU A 55 -2.58 4.53 14.94
CA GLU A 55 -2.25 5.02 16.30
C GLU A 55 -1.94 3.89 17.27
N TYR A 56 -2.78 2.84 17.27
CA TYR A 56 -2.58 1.67 18.13
C TYR A 56 -1.23 1.01 17.86
N PHE A 57 -0.92 0.69 16.60
CA PHE A 57 0.33 0.02 16.25
C PHE A 57 1.55 0.93 16.42
N PHE A 58 1.42 2.23 16.10
CA PHE A 58 2.49 3.19 16.31
C PHE A 58 2.86 3.32 17.80
N ASN A 59 1.89 3.42 18.69
CA ASN A 59 2.11 3.46 20.14
C ASN A 59 2.78 2.18 20.68
N LEU A 60 2.74 1.08 19.93
CA LEU A 60 3.40 -0.19 20.25
C LEU A 60 4.70 -0.43 19.47
N GLY A 61 5.22 0.64 18.82
CA GLY A 61 6.54 0.65 18.18
C GLY A 61 6.56 0.29 16.70
N VAL A 62 5.41 0.14 16.04
CA VAL A 62 5.36 -0.05 14.57
C VAL A 62 5.40 1.33 13.90
N ILE A 63 6.53 1.66 13.28
CA ILE A 63 6.80 3.02 12.77
C ILE A 63 6.42 3.13 11.28
N ASP A 64 6.78 2.15 10.45
CA ASP A 64 6.56 2.16 9.00
C ASP A 64 5.16 1.62 8.67
N LEU A 65 4.22 2.53 8.40
CA LEU A 65 2.82 2.23 8.14
C LEU A 65 2.32 2.80 6.81
N ILE A 66 1.46 2.03 6.12
CA ILE A 66 0.57 2.54 5.07
C ILE A 66 -0.86 2.53 5.59
N TYR A 67 -1.53 3.67 5.59
CA TYR A 67 -2.98 3.76 5.75
C TYR A 67 -3.63 3.53 4.38
N ALA A 68 -4.08 2.30 4.12
CA ALA A 68 -4.54 1.82 2.82
C ALA A 68 -6.06 1.98 2.63
N VAL A 69 -6.57 3.16 2.94
CA VAL A 69 -7.93 3.64 2.60
C VAL A 69 -7.80 5.09 2.16
N GLY A 70 -8.45 5.47 1.06
CA GLY A 70 -8.40 6.83 0.53
C GLY A 70 -8.55 7.88 1.64
N ILE A 71 -7.55 8.77 1.74
CA ILE A 71 -7.57 9.84 2.74
C ILE A 71 -8.67 10.85 2.40
N SER A 72 -9.37 11.36 3.39
CA SER A 72 -10.41 12.37 3.22
C SER A 72 -10.14 13.58 4.14
N PRO A 73 -10.70 14.77 3.84
CA PRO A 73 -10.41 15.99 4.59
C PRO A 73 -10.59 15.86 6.10
N GLY A 74 -11.64 15.18 6.55
CA GLY A 74 -11.89 14.94 7.98
C GLY A 74 -10.85 14.06 8.70
N LYS A 75 -9.86 13.52 7.96
CA LYS A 75 -8.78 12.67 8.50
C LYS A 75 -7.39 13.28 8.36
N PHE A 76 -7.25 14.42 7.69
CA PHE A 76 -5.96 15.06 7.43
C PHE A 76 -5.21 15.36 8.71
N GLU A 77 -5.87 16.02 9.66
CA GLU A 77 -5.28 16.38 10.95
C GLU A 77 -4.69 15.15 11.66
N ARG A 78 -5.45 14.08 11.71
CA ARG A 78 -5.07 12.86 12.42
C ARG A 78 -3.87 12.16 11.77
N ALA A 79 -3.85 12.13 10.43
CA ALA A 79 -2.74 11.56 9.67
C ALA A 79 -1.47 12.41 9.81
N VAL A 80 -1.59 13.74 9.75
CA VAL A 80 -0.45 14.66 9.89
C VAL A 80 0.09 14.65 11.32
N ASN A 81 -0.76 14.57 12.35
CA ASN A 81 -0.33 14.44 13.75
C ASN A 81 0.48 13.14 13.99
N LEU A 82 0.12 12.04 13.36
CA LEU A 82 0.92 10.81 13.41
C LEU A 82 2.30 11.01 12.76
N ARG A 83 2.37 11.72 11.63
CA ARG A 83 3.65 12.07 10.99
C ARG A 83 4.51 12.95 11.88
N GLU A 84 3.92 13.97 12.49
CA GLU A 84 4.59 14.89 13.42
C GLU A 84 5.12 14.17 14.66
N ALA A 85 4.40 13.16 15.15
CA ALA A 85 4.82 12.29 16.25
C ALA A 85 5.96 11.31 15.89
N GLY A 86 6.38 11.25 14.62
CA GLY A 86 7.48 10.40 14.16
C GLY A 86 7.05 9.07 13.51
N CYS A 87 5.75 8.84 13.30
CA CYS A 87 5.27 7.71 12.51
C CYS A 87 5.61 7.93 11.04
N ASP A 88 6.26 6.98 10.39
CA ASP A 88 6.48 6.99 8.93
C ASP A 88 5.20 6.51 8.20
N LEU A 89 4.12 7.27 8.42
CA LEU A 89 2.82 7.00 7.83
C LEU A 89 2.78 7.48 6.37
N LYS A 90 2.43 6.58 5.46
CA LYS A 90 2.07 6.87 4.08
C LYS A 90 0.55 6.84 3.96
N VAL A 91 -0.03 7.79 3.21
CA VAL A 91 -1.46 7.82 2.91
C VAL A 91 -1.70 7.52 1.43
N ILE A 92 -2.94 7.17 1.08
CA ILE A 92 -3.33 6.94 -0.31
C ILE A 92 -4.46 7.88 -0.73
N LEU A 93 -4.51 8.21 -2.01
CA LEU A 93 -5.60 8.94 -2.66
C LEU A 93 -5.67 8.60 -4.15
N ASP A 94 -6.77 8.97 -4.80
CA ASP A 94 -7.06 8.61 -6.19
C ASP A 94 -7.69 9.75 -7.03
N ASN A 95 -7.71 10.98 -6.50
CA ASN A 95 -8.30 12.11 -7.21
C ASN A 95 -7.55 13.42 -6.94
N LYS A 96 -7.64 14.34 -7.89
CA LYS A 96 -6.93 15.63 -7.87
C LYS A 96 -7.40 16.54 -6.75
N GLU A 97 -8.70 16.59 -6.52
CA GLU A 97 -9.27 17.47 -5.48
C GLU A 97 -8.72 17.12 -4.08
N THR A 98 -8.70 15.84 -3.73
CA THR A 98 -8.13 15.39 -2.46
C THR A 98 -6.61 15.64 -2.41
N ALA A 99 -5.91 15.48 -3.54
CA ALA A 99 -4.46 15.75 -3.61
C ALA A 99 -4.16 17.23 -3.37
N GLU A 100 -4.91 18.15 -3.97
CA GLU A 100 -4.78 19.60 -3.77
C GLU A 100 -5.06 20.00 -2.32
N GLN A 101 -6.18 19.52 -1.76
CA GLN A 101 -6.58 19.81 -0.38
C GLN A 101 -5.55 19.27 0.62
N PHE A 102 -5.07 18.04 0.44
CA PHE A 102 -4.08 17.44 1.31
C PHE A 102 -2.71 18.12 1.19
N SER A 103 -2.32 18.50 -0.03
CA SER A 103 -1.09 19.26 -0.27
C SER A 103 -1.13 20.61 0.45
N ALA A 104 -2.21 21.37 0.31
CA ALA A 104 -2.40 22.65 0.99
C ALA A 104 -2.34 22.48 2.52
N TYR A 105 -2.99 21.46 3.06
CA TYR A 105 -2.97 21.15 4.49
C TYR A 105 -1.56 20.82 5.01
N CYS A 106 -0.81 20.00 4.28
CA CYS A 106 0.57 19.64 4.65
C CYS A 106 1.52 20.85 4.57
N GLU A 107 1.34 21.73 3.59
CA GLU A 107 2.11 22.99 3.49
C GLU A 107 1.83 23.92 4.68
N GLU A 108 0.57 24.11 5.07
CA GLU A 108 0.17 24.90 6.24
C GLU A 108 0.81 24.36 7.53
N ARG A 109 0.75 23.03 7.72
CA ARG A 109 1.33 22.35 8.90
C ARG A 109 2.85 22.22 8.82
N LYS A 110 3.45 22.41 7.65
CA LYS A 110 4.90 22.23 7.35
C LYS A 110 5.41 20.81 7.63
N ILE A 111 4.53 19.81 7.58
CA ILE A 111 4.84 18.40 7.85
C ILE A 111 4.92 17.61 6.54
N PRO A 112 6.06 16.93 6.23
CA PRO A 112 6.18 16.13 5.04
C PRO A 112 5.38 14.82 5.16
N CYS A 113 4.50 14.58 4.19
CA CYS A 113 3.63 13.40 4.13
C CYS A 113 3.81 12.66 2.80
N PRO A 114 4.31 11.43 2.79
CA PRO A 114 4.39 10.59 1.59
C PRO A 114 2.99 10.12 1.17
N VAL A 115 2.72 10.23 -0.12
CA VAL A 115 1.42 9.87 -0.71
C VAL A 115 1.63 8.84 -1.81
N LEU A 116 0.83 7.78 -1.78
CA LEU A 116 0.73 6.80 -2.86
C LEU A 116 -0.56 7.06 -3.65
N ILE A 117 -0.49 6.98 -4.98
CA ILE A 117 -1.67 7.06 -5.83
C ILE A 117 -2.28 5.65 -5.93
N GLU A 118 -3.56 5.52 -5.54
CA GLU A 118 -4.28 4.25 -5.65
C GLU A 118 -4.68 4.01 -7.11
N ILE A 119 -4.45 2.78 -7.60
CA ILE A 119 -4.74 2.35 -8.98
C ILE A 119 -5.86 1.31 -8.96
N ASP A 120 -6.89 1.52 -9.78
CA ASP A 120 -7.97 0.55 -10.00
C ASP A 120 -7.60 -0.42 -11.14
N VAL A 121 -7.20 -1.62 -10.79
CA VAL A 121 -6.83 -2.69 -11.75
C VAL A 121 -7.98 -3.62 -12.10
N ASP A 122 -9.07 -3.56 -11.34
CA ASP A 122 -10.26 -4.41 -11.51
C ASP A 122 -11.40 -3.67 -12.26
N GLY A 123 -11.30 -2.34 -12.42
CA GLY A 123 -12.25 -1.50 -13.17
C GLY A 123 -13.53 -1.14 -12.43
N HIS A 124 -13.66 -1.48 -11.15
CA HIS A 124 -14.85 -1.22 -10.34
C HIS A 124 -14.59 -1.03 -8.84
N ARG A 125 -13.35 -0.82 -8.46
CA ARG A 125 -12.92 -0.49 -7.11
C ARG A 125 -12.49 0.99 -7.05
N SER A 126 -11.90 1.45 -5.93
CA SER A 126 -11.25 2.75 -5.81
C SER A 126 -9.94 2.78 -6.58
N GLY A 127 -9.56 3.95 -7.05
CA GLY A 127 -8.30 4.18 -7.72
C GLY A 127 -8.42 4.84 -9.09
N VAL A 128 -7.31 5.38 -9.55
CA VAL A 128 -7.15 5.91 -10.90
C VAL A 128 -7.01 4.75 -11.89
N LYS A 129 -7.65 4.82 -13.05
CA LYS A 129 -7.44 3.80 -14.11
C LYS A 129 -6.00 3.86 -14.62
N PRO A 130 -5.36 2.72 -14.93
CA PRO A 130 -3.96 2.68 -15.35
C PRO A 130 -3.59 3.61 -16.50
N ASP A 131 -4.50 3.82 -17.45
CA ASP A 131 -4.29 4.67 -18.64
C ASP A 131 -4.80 6.11 -18.48
N SER A 132 -5.41 6.46 -17.34
CA SER A 132 -5.91 7.82 -17.09
C SER A 132 -4.76 8.82 -16.97
N ASP A 133 -4.95 10.02 -17.52
CA ASP A 133 -4.03 11.14 -17.35
C ASP A 133 -4.04 11.68 -15.91
N ASP A 134 -5.09 11.42 -15.14
CA ASP A 134 -5.18 11.80 -13.73
C ASP A 134 -4.01 11.25 -12.90
N LEU A 135 -3.45 10.10 -13.29
CA LEU A 135 -2.24 9.55 -12.67
C LEU A 135 -1.08 10.57 -12.65
N ILE A 136 -0.82 11.18 -13.79
CA ILE A 136 0.28 12.16 -13.95
C ILE A 136 -0.10 13.50 -13.32
N GLU A 137 -1.36 13.93 -13.47
CA GLU A 137 -1.84 15.19 -12.89
C GLU A 137 -1.77 15.17 -11.36
N ILE A 138 -2.16 14.07 -10.71
CA ILE A 138 -2.03 13.90 -9.27
C ILE A 138 -0.55 13.94 -8.84
N ALA A 139 0.34 13.25 -9.58
CA ALA A 139 1.77 13.28 -9.26
C ALA A 139 2.38 14.69 -9.39
N LYS A 140 1.91 15.52 -10.34
CA LYS A 140 2.31 16.93 -10.46
C LYS A 140 1.88 17.77 -9.25
N ILE A 141 0.72 17.52 -8.67
CA ILE A 141 0.24 18.21 -7.47
C ILE A 141 1.09 17.84 -6.25
N LEU A 142 1.51 16.58 -6.17
CA LEU A 142 2.25 16.01 -5.04
C LEU A 142 3.77 16.25 -5.14
N GLN A 143 4.21 17.52 -5.13
CA GLN A 143 5.62 17.90 -5.19
C GLN A 143 6.09 18.79 -4.02
N GLY A 144 5.20 19.03 -3.06
CA GLY A 144 5.46 19.85 -1.88
C GLY A 144 5.68 19.04 -0.62
N LYS A 145 5.08 19.49 0.48
CA LYS A 145 5.06 18.77 1.76
C LYS A 145 4.27 17.47 1.68
N ALA A 146 3.11 17.46 1.00
CA ALA A 146 2.56 16.21 0.50
C ALA A 146 3.32 15.84 -0.79
N TYR A 147 4.06 14.74 -0.77
CA TYR A 147 4.92 14.37 -1.88
C TYR A 147 4.61 12.98 -2.42
N PHE A 148 4.74 12.85 -3.74
CA PHE A 148 4.58 11.59 -4.43
C PHE A 148 5.62 10.57 -3.95
N ALA A 149 5.17 9.43 -3.45
CA ALA A 149 6.03 8.35 -2.97
C ALA A 149 5.91 7.08 -3.84
N GLY A 150 4.83 6.94 -4.62
CA GLY A 150 4.64 5.77 -5.46
C GLY A 150 3.19 5.46 -5.78
N VAL A 151 2.95 4.22 -6.18
CA VAL A 151 1.63 3.70 -6.55
C VAL A 151 1.25 2.48 -5.73
N LEU A 152 -0.05 2.28 -5.56
CA LEU A 152 -0.59 1.16 -4.79
C LEU A 152 -1.84 0.63 -5.47
N THR A 153 -2.05 -0.68 -5.46
CA THR A 153 -3.33 -1.28 -5.87
C THR A 153 -3.74 -2.44 -4.98
N HIS A 154 -5.00 -2.84 -5.08
CA HIS A 154 -5.52 -4.05 -4.48
C HIS A 154 -6.46 -4.77 -5.46
N ALA A 155 -6.02 -5.92 -5.98
CA ALA A 155 -6.82 -6.78 -6.85
C ALA A 155 -7.95 -7.47 -6.06
N GLY A 156 -9.06 -6.76 -5.85
CA GLY A 156 -10.20 -7.24 -5.04
C GLY A 156 -10.90 -8.43 -5.66
N ASP A 157 -10.96 -8.49 -6.99
CA ASP A 157 -11.59 -9.59 -7.72
C ASP A 157 -10.83 -10.92 -7.62
N SER A 158 -9.56 -10.88 -7.21
CA SER A 158 -8.78 -12.10 -6.96
C SER A 158 -9.43 -13.03 -5.92
N TYR A 159 -10.24 -12.49 -5.01
CA TYR A 159 -10.99 -13.28 -4.01
C TYR A 159 -12.16 -14.07 -4.60
N LYS A 160 -12.56 -13.76 -5.84
CA LYS A 160 -13.57 -14.52 -6.61
C LYS A 160 -12.94 -15.57 -7.52
N CYS A 161 -11.62 -15.58 -7.64
CA CYS A 161 -10.89 -16.53 -8.50
C CYS A 161 -10.99 -17.95 -7.95
N VAL A 162 -11.28 -18.90 -8.83
CA VAL A 162 -11.34 -20.33 -8.50
C VAL A 162 -10.17 -21.04 -9.18
N GLY A 163 -9.31 -21.65 -8.37
CA GLY A 163 -8.14 -22.39 -8.82
C GLY A 163 -6.91 -21.52 -9.08
N GLN A 164 -5.75 -22.18 -9.15
CA GLN A 164 -4.43 -21.55 -9.24
C GLN A 164 -4.30 -20.68 -10.51
N ALA A 165 -4.72 -21.19 -11.67
CA ALA A 165 -4.55 -20.46 -12.93
C ALA A 165 -5.30 -19.12 -12.95
N ALA A 166 -6.51 -19.07 -12.38
CA ALA A 166 -7.27 -17.82 -12.28
C ALA A 166 -6.61 -16.81 -11.32
N CYS A 167 -6.09 -17.27 -10.18
CA CYS A 167 -5.37 -16.43 -9.24
C CYS A 167 -4.05 -15.91 -9.83
N LEU A 168 -3.33 -16.74 -10.58
CA LEU A 168 -2.11 -16.35 -11.27
C LEU A 168 -2.39 -15.27 -12.33
N LYS A 169 -3.43 -15.45 -13.16
CA LYS A 169 -3.84 -14.42 -14.13
C LYS A 169 -4.22 -13.09 -13.45
N ALA A 170 -4.91 -13.15 -12.31
CA ALA A 170 -5.24 -11.95 -11.55
C ALA A 170 -3.97 -11.28 -10.98
N GLN A 171 -2.98 -12.05 -10.56
CA GLN A 171 -1.68 -11.55 -10.08
C GLN A 171 -0.88 -10.90 -11.21
N GLU A 172 -0.83 -11.51 -12.38
CA GLU A 172 -0.17 -10.94 -13.55
C GLU A 172 -0.80 -9.61 -13.94
N ASN A 173 -2.13 -9.52 -14.00
CA ASN A 173 -2.84 -8.27 -14.28
C ASN A 173 -2.54 -7.20 -13.22
N GLU A 174 -2.53 -7.56 -11.93
CA GLU A 174 -2.21 -6.64 -10.83
C GLU A 174 -0.79 -6.08 -10.96
N ARG A 175 0.20 -6.95 -11.18
CA ARG A 175 1.60 -6.60 -11.39
C ARG A 175 1.79 -5.72 -12.61
N ASP A 176 1.32 -6.19 -13.77
CA ASP A 176 1.58 -5.53 -15.06
C ASP A 176 0.93 -4.16 -15.14
N SER A 177 -0.28 -4.01 -14.58
CA SER A 177 -0.95 -2.71 -14.47
C SER A 177 -0.18 -1.72 -13.61
N LEU A 178 0.37 -2.16 -12.47
CA LEU A 178 1.19 -1.30 -11.62
C LEU A 178 2.52 -0.92 -12.25
N VAL A 179 3.20 -1.87 -12.90
CA VAL A 179 4.45 -1.62 -13.62
C VAL A 179 4.21 -0.64 -14.77
N HIS A 180 3.12 -0.82 -15.52
CA HIS A 180 2.69 0.12 -16.56
C HIS A 180 2.50 1.54 -16.00
N CYS A 181 1.78 1.69 -14.88
CA CYS A 181 1.62 3.00 -14.21
C CYS A 181 2.98 3.60 -13.79
N ALA A 182 3.85 2.79 -13.21
CA ALA A 182 5.18 3.22 -12.80
C ALA A 182 6.02 3.72 -13.99
N ASP A 183 5.96 3.03 -15.13
CA ASP A 183 6.67 3.43 -16.34
C ASP A 183 6.11 4.72 -16.97
N ARG A 184 4.78 4.91 -16.94
CA ARG A 184 4.15 6.17 -17.34
C ARG A 184 4.63 7.34 -16.46
N LEU A 185 4.69 7.13 -15.14
CA LEU A 185 5.19 8.13 -14.19
C LEU A 185 6.66 8.45 -14.42
N ARG A 186 7.53 7.45 -14.62
CA ARG A 186 8.96 7.64 -14.95
C ARG A 186 9.15 8.45 -16.22
N LYS A 187 8.41 8.15 -17.28
CA LYS A 187 8.42 8.90 -18.54
C LYS A 187 7.99 10.36 -18.36
N ALA A 188 7.14 10.64 -17.36
CA ALA A 188 6.72 11.99 -17.00
C ALA A 188 7.66 12.67 -15.98
N GLY A 189 8.76 12.04 -15.56
CA GLY A 189 9.76 12.59 -14.64
C GLY A 189 9.49 12.31 -13.16
N PHE A 190 8.55 11.42 -12.84
CA PHE A 190 8.22 11.02 -11.46
C PHE A 190 8.71 9.60 -11.18
N GLU A 191 9.68 9.45 -10.25
CA GLU A 191 10.17 8.12 -9.86
C GLU A 191 9.35 7.53 -8.70
N PRO A 192 8.54 6.49 -8.92
CA PRO A 192 7.83 5.81 -7.85
C PRO A 192 8.80 4.95 -7.03
N LYS A 193 9.06 5.36 -5.79
CA LYS A 193 9.90 4.60 -4.86
C LYS A 193 9.18 3.36 -4.31
N ILE A 194 7.85 3.42 -4.23
CA ILE A 194 7.00 2.34 -3.75
C ILE A 194 6.05 1.94 -4.87
N ILE A 195 6.11 0.67 -5.25
CA ILE A 195 5.18 0.03 -6.19
C ILE A 195 4.58 -1.14 -5.42
N SER A 196 3.38 -0.92 -4.87
CA SER A 196 2.82 -1.74 -3.80
C SER A 196 1.58 -2.51 -4.29
N ALA A 197 1.69 -3.83 -4.30
CA ALA A 197 0.67 -4.76 -4.79
C ALA A 197 0.18 -5.72 -3.71
N GLY A 198 -0.63 -6.66 -4.10
CA GLY A 198 -0.92 -7.87 -3.37
C GLY A 198 -2.24 -7.86 -2.60
N SER A 199 -3.10 -8.74 -3.03
CA SER A 199 -4.11 -9.39 -2.22
C SER A 199 -3.54 -10.72 -1.71
N THR A 200 -4.21 -11.41 -0.78
CA THR A 200 -3.74 -12.74 -0.37
C THR A 200 -3.79 -13.76 -1.49
N PRO A 201 -4.87 -13.88 -2.31
CA PRO A 201 -4.86 -14.84 -3.42
C PRO A 201 -3.73 -14.58 -4.42
N THR A 202 -3.50 -13.34 -4.82
CA THR A 202 -2.41 -13.02 -5.77
C THR A 202 -1.04 -13.29 -5.16
N ALA A 203 -0.81 -12.94 -3.88
CA ALA A 203 0.45 -13.21 -3.21
C ALA A 203 0.75 -14.71 -3.00
N VAL A 204 -0.29 -15.51 -2.71
CA VAL A 204 -0.17 -16.96 -2.53
C VAL A 204 0.23 -17.67 -3.83
N PHE A 205 -0.36 -17.26 -4.94
CA PHE A 205 -0.13 -17.94 -6.24
C PHE A 205 0.92 -17.25 -7.13
N ALA A 206 1.44 -16.08 -6.74
CA ALA A 206 2.45 -15.37 -7.52
C ALA A 206 3.68 -16.23 -7.82
N GLU A 207 4.16 -16.13 -9.05
CA GLU A 207 5.42 -16.71 -9.53
C GLU A 207 6.50 -15.63 -9.75
N SER A 208 6.11 -14.37 -9.98
CA SER A 208 7.00 -13.22 -10.12
C SER A 208 6.32 -11.94 -9.64
N TRP A 209 7.08 -11.08 -8.99
CA TRP A 209 6.73 -9.70 -8.67
C TRP A 209 7.70 -8.71 -9.32
N GLU A 210 8.24 -9.05 -10.49
CA GLU A 210 9.17 -8.18 -11.20
C GLU A 210 8.59 -6.76 -11.38
N GLY A 211 9.36 -5.74 -11.00
CA GLY A 211 8.95 -4.34 -11.05
C GLY A 211 8.10 -3.85 -9.87
N VAL A 212 7.65 -4.75 -8.98
CA VAL A 212 6.92 -4.44 -7.73
C VAL A 212 7.91 -4.39 -6.57
N THR A 213 7.76 -3.45 -5.65
CA THR A 213 8.67 -3.29 -4.51
C THR A 213 8.18 -3.98 -3.24
N GLU A 214 6.86 -4.11 -3.06
CA GLU A 214 6.27 -4.72 -1.87
C GLU A 214 4.89 -5.33 -2.11
N VAL A 215 4.51 -6.30 -1.28
CA VAL A 215 3.19 -6.96 -1.29
C VAL A 215 2.49 -6.85 0.06
N ARG A 216 1.14 -6.61 0.04
CA ARG A 216 0.34 -6.27 1.23
C ARG A 216 -0.72 -7.30 1.59
N CYS A 217 -0.41 -8.58 1.47
CA CYS A 217 -1.34 -9.64 1.88
C CYS A 217 -1.59 -9.65 3.41
N GLY A 218 -2.77 -10.12 3.85
CA GLY A 218 -3.14 -10.07 5.26
C GLY A 218 -3.99 -11.25 5.76
N VAL A 219 -4.54 -12.08 4.86
CA VAL A 219 -5.50 -13.17 5.21
C VAL A 219 -4.87 -14.56 5.01
N TYR A 220 -3.56 -14.63 4.99
CA TYR A 220 -2.79 -15.88 4.79
C TYR A 220 -2.47 -16.61 6.10
N CYS A 221 -2.69 -15.98 7.24
CA CYS A 221 -2.38 -16.48 8.58
C CYS A 221 -3.63 -16.80 9.40
#